data_7304a7d452b3055ab0a4376be40241aa
#
_entry.id   7304a7d452b3055ab0a4376be40241aa
#
_cell.length_a   1.000
_cell.length_b   1.000
_cell.length_c   1.000
_cell.angle_alpha   90.00
_cell.angle_beta   90.00
_cell.angle_gamma   90.00
#
_symmetry.space_group_name_H-M   'P 1'
#
loop_
_entity.id
_entity.type
_entity.pdbx_description
1 polymer ?
#
loop_
_entity_poly.entity_id
_entity_poly.type
_entity_poly.pdbx_seq_one_letter_code
_entity_poly.pdbx_strand_id
1 'polypeptide(L)'
;MNYTNLTTIPKKREDFERLIGFDYIKSLLDPKTPYGQKYFQHLVPLSFENILTHHSDVEELIKTFQNEKFLEDILNNLECVLDVSHTFERIKNKEILDEIELFELKNYVLVVDSIREKIKNHLTEKFVPPELTDVIDLLDPEGLRMPTFYIYDAYSKELAEIRKKKRELLKSENTCEDEILALTEKESQIEKMILEEISQRLSNYHHIISESI
;
A
#
# COMPACT_ATOMS: atom_id res chain seq x y z
N MET A 1 -15.95 42.81 -32.89
CA MET A 1 -15.80 41.56 -32.08
C MET A 1 -17.14 41.26 -31.46
N ASN A 2 -17.82 40.22 -31.98
CA ASN A 2 -19.16 39.86 -31.54
C ASN A 2 -19.09 39.10 -30.21
N TYR A 3 -19.50 39.69 -29.13
CA TYR A 3 -19.77 39.02 -27.87
C TYR A 3 -21.14 38.35 -27.89
N THR A 4 -21.28 37.33 -28.69
CA THR A 4 -22.52 36.55 -28.73
C THR A 4 -22.30 35.18 -28.14
N ASN A 5 -23.07 34.90 -27.09
CA ASN A 5 -23.43 33.61 -26.51
C ASN A 5 -22.50 32.99 -25.44
N LEU A 6 -22.33 33.68 -24.32
CA LEU A 6 -21.99 33.07 -23.02
C LEU A 6 -23.25 32.63 -22.24
N THR A 7 -24.31 32.19 -22.92
CA THR A 7 -25.61 31.93 -22.27
C THR A 7 -25.90 30.47 -21.95
N THR A 8 -24.97 29.56 -22.20
CA THR A 8 -25.20 28.17 -21.81
C THR A 8 -24.01 27.67 -21.01
N ILE A 9 -24.10 27.76 -19.67
CA ILE A 9 -23.18 27.03 -18.78
C ILE A 9 -23.35 25.54 -19.12
N PRO A 10 -22.29 24.84 -19.49
CA PRO A 10 -22.37 23.41 -19.80
C PRO A 10 -23.00 22.66 -18.62
N LYS A 11 -23.97 21.81 -18.90
CA LYS A 11 -24.63 20.97 -17.88
C LYS A 11 -23.74 19.83 -17.39
N LYS A 12 -22.74 19.44 -18.23
CA LYS A 12 -21.77 18.42 -17.87
C LYS A 12 -20.49 19.06 -17.38
N ARG A 13 -19.96 18.53 -16.30
CA ARG A 13 -18.68 18.97 -15.70
C ARG A 13 -17.53 18.96 -16.71
N GLU A 14 -17.43 17.93 -17.52
CA GLU A 14 -16.38 17.75 -18.54
C GLU A 14 -16.38 18.91 -19.56
N ASP A 15 -17.57 19.32 -20.04
CA ASP A 15 -17.70 20.42 -21.01
C ASP A 15 -17.31 21.76 -20.36
N PHE A 16 -17.60 21.93 -19.07
CA PHE A 16 -17.20 23.11 -18.31
C PHE A 16 -15.69 23.16 -18.10
N GLU A 17 -15.08 22.06 -17.67
CA GLU A 17 -13.63 21.91 -17.45
C GLU A 17 -12.86 22.21 -18.76
N ARG A 18 -13.37 21.73 -19.89
CA ARG A 18 -12.81 22.04 -21.22
C ARG A 18 -12.94 23.50 -21.57
N LEU A 19 -14.09 24.11 -21.29
CA LEU A 19 -14.35 25.51 -21.61
C LEU A 19 -13.41 26.47 -20.87
N ILE A 20 -13.06 26.16 -19.63
CA ILE A 20 -12.14 26.97 -18.80
C ILE A 20 -10.67 26.56 -18.97
N GLY A 21 -10.36 25.57 -19.81
CA GLY A 21 -9.00 25.08 -20.04
C GLY A 21 -8.45 24.21 -18.92
N PHE A 22 -9.29 23.73 -17.98
CA PHE A 22 -8.86 22.90 -16.87
C PHE A 22 -8.37 21.51 -17.33
N ASP A 23 -8.94 20.98 -18.42
CA ASP A 23 -8.47 19.74 -19.05
C ASP A 23 -6.98 19.83 -19.44
N TYR A 24 -6.54 21.00 -19.94
CA TYR A 24 -5.15 21.21 -20.29
C TYR A 24 -4.26 21.18 -19.04
N ILE A 25 -4.66 21.85 -17.96
CA ILE A 25 -3.92 21.81 -16.71
C ILE A 25 -3.85 20.39 -16.16
N LYS A 26 -4.97 19.64 -16.20
CA LYS A 26 -5.00 18.24 -15.77
C LYS A 26 -4.04 17.38 -16.59
N SER A 27 -3.91 17.60 -17.89
CA SER A 27 -3.00 16.84 -18.75
C SER A 27 -1.50 17.07 -18.46
N LEU A 28 -1.16 18.12 -17.72
CA LEU A 28 0.23 18.40 -17.29
C LEU A 28 0.60 17.70 -15.98
N LEU A 29 -0.37 17.16 -15.26
CA LEU A 29 -0.17 16.48 -13.99
C LEU A 29 -0.08 14.96 -14.21
N ASP A 30 0.88 14.33 -13.56
CA ASP A 30 1.16 12.90 -13.67
C ASP A 30 1.22 12.26 -12.26
N PRO A 31 0.06 11.93 -11.65
CA PRO A 31 0.04 11.26 -10.36
C PRO A 31 0.70 9.89 -10.41
N LYS A 32 1.73 9.66 -9.60
CA LYS A 32 2.59 8.48 -9.66
C LYS A 32 1.98 7.25 -8.98
N THR A 33 1.07 7.44 -8.04
CA THR A 33 0.44 6.32 -7.32
C THR A 33 -0.95 5.99 -7.86
N PRO A 34 -1.43 4.74 -7.76
CA PRO A 34 -2.81 4.38 -8.08
C PRO A 34 -3.85 5.20 -7.29
N TYR A 35 -3.55 5.50 -6.03
CA TYR A 35 -4.41 6.33 -5.17
C TYR A 35 -4.45 7.78 -5.63
N GLY A 36 -3.28 8.35 -5.95
CA GLY A 36 -3.19 9.69 -6.53
C GLY A 36 -3.96 9.82 -7.84
N GLN A 37 -3.91 8.80 -8.70
CA GLN A 37 -4.67 8.75 -9.95
C GLN A 37 -6.18 8.71 -9.69
N LYS A 38 -6.64 7.87 -8.75
CA LYS A 38 -8.05 7.82 -8.34
C LYS A 38 -8.52 9.15 -7.76
N TYR A 39 -7.74 9.74 -6.85
CA TYR A 39 -8.04 11.04 -6.27
C TYR A 39 -8.14 12.14 -7.34
N PHE A 40 -7.20 12.13 -8.28
CA PHE A 40 -7.13 13.11 -9.36
C PHE A 40 -8.35 13.07 -10.30
N GLN A 41 -8.93 11.90 -10.53
CA GLN A 41 -10.15 11.75 -11.32
C GLN A 41 -11.38 12.36 -10.64
N HIS A 42 -11.36 12.45 -9.30
CA HIS A 42 -12.48 12.90 -8.48
C HIS A 42 -12.25 14.27 -7.83
N LEU A 43 -11.29 15.07 -8.35
CA LEU A 43 -11.02 16.40 -7.84
C LEU A 43 -12.30 17.24 -7.75
N VAL A 44 -12.50 17.89 -6.61
CA VAL A 44 -13.61 18.85 -6.40
C VAL A 44 -13.04 20.23 -6.14
N PRO A 45 -13.76 21.30 -6.49
CA PRO A 45 -13.35 22.66 -6.16
C PRO A 45 -13.20 22.83 -4.65
N LEU A 46 -12.14 23.53 -4.22
CA LEU A 46 -11.93 23.88 -2.82
C LEU A 46 -12.88 25.00 -2.39
N SER A 47 -13.25 24.99 -1.11
CA SER A 47 -13.86 26.17 -0.48
C SER A 47 -12.84 27.31 -0.38
N PHE A 48 -13.32 28.53 -0.39
CA PHE A 48 -12.45 29.71 -0.28
C PHE A 48 -11.57 29.67 0.98
N GLU A 49 -12.10 29.19 2.09
CA GLU A 49 -11.39 29.07 3.36
C GLU A 49 -10.17 28.13 3.28
N ASN A 50 -10.27 27.08 2.47
CA ASN A 50 -9.20 26.08 2.33
C ASN A 50 -8.11 26.49 1.31
N ILE A 51 -8.37 27.47 0.44
CA ILE A 51 -7.42 27.87 -0.62
C ILE A 51 -6.09 28.32 -0.03
N LEU A 52 -6.10 29.15 1.01
CA LEU A 52 -4.88 29.68 1.63
C LEU A 52 -4.04 28.57 2.28
N THR A 53 -4.69 27.62 2.93
CA THR A 53 -4.04 26.47 3.52
C THR A 53 -3.36 25.63 2.45
N HIS A 54 -4.06 25.32 1.36
CA HIS A 54 -3.49 24.55 0.25
C HIS A 54 -2.34 25.29 -0.46
N HIS A 55 -2.39 26.61 -0.58
CA HIS A 55 -1.26 27.39 -1.10
C HIS A 55 -0.02 27.25 -0.20
N SER A 56 -0.19 27.33 1.12
CA SER A 56 0.90 27.11 2.07
C SER A 56 1.48 25.71 1.97
N ASP A 57 0.62 24.71 1.78
CA ASP A 57 1.00 23.32 1.60
C ASP A 57 1.85 23.12 0.35
N VAL A 58 1.42 23.69 -0.77
CA VAL A 58 2.18 23.65 -2.03
C VAL A 58 3.53 24.36 -1.90
N GLU A 59 3.58 25.51 -1.21
CA GLU A 59 4.84 26.22 -0.96
C GLU A 59 5.81 25.40 -0.12
N GLU A 60 5.33 24.67 0.89
CA GLU A 60 6.15 23.78 1.70
C GLU A 60 6.74 22.65 0.84
N LEU A 61 5.91 22.00 0.02
CA LEU A 61 6.35 20.95 -0.88
C LEU A 61 7.38 21.46 -1.89
N ILE A 62 7.14 22.61 -2.52
CA ILE A 62 8.09 23.24 -3.46
C ILE A 62 9.44 23.51 -2.78
N LYS A 63 9.45 24.05 -1.57
CA LYS A 63 10.69 24.33 -0.82
C LYS A 63 11.45 23.05 -0.48
N THR A 64 10.73 22.03 -0.05
CA THR A 64 11.32 20.74 0.34
C THR A 64 11.92 19.99 -0.85
N PHE A 65 11.23 20.03 -1.99
CA PHE A 65 11.64 19.30 -3.19
C PHE A 65 12.45 20.13 -4.20
N GLN A 66 13.11 21.21 -3.77
CA GLN A 66 14.07 21.94 -4.62
C GLN A 66 15.30 21.11 -5.04
N ASN A 67 15.66 20.10 -4.25
CA ASN A 67 16.70 19.16 -4.60
C ASN A 67 16.15 18.11 -5.56
N GLU A 68 16.53 18.23 -6.84
CA GLU A 68 16.06 17.34 -7.92
C GLU A 68 16.31 15.86 -7.61
N LYS A 69 17.49 15.52 -7.07
CA LYS A 69 17.82 14.13 -6.73
C LYS A 69 16.93 13.57 -5.61
N PHE A 70 16.61 14.40 -4.62
CA PHE A 70 15.69 14.00 -3.55
C PHE A 70 14.27 13.82 -4.08
N LEU A 71 13.82 14.73 -4.94
CA LEU A 71 12.53 14.60 -5.61
C LEU A 71 12.43 13.34 -6.45
N GLU A 72 13.46 13.07 -7.29
CA GLU A 72 13.52 11.87 -8.12
C GLU A 72 13.46 10.59 -7.28
N ASP A 73 14.18 10.53 -6.16
CA ASP A 73 14.19 9.39 -5.26
C ASP A 73 12.79 9.16 -4.63
N ILE A 74 12.07 10.22 -4.26
CA ILE A 74 10.70 10.10 -3.76
C ILE A 74 9.73 9.67 -4.86
N LEU A 75 9.83 10.25 -6.07
CA LEU A 75 8.98 9.86 -7.19
C LEU A 75 9.16 8.38 -7.57
N ASN A 76 10.39 7.88 -7.58
CA ASN A 76 10.69 6.47 -7.83
C ASN A 76 10.06 5.55 -6.77
N ASN A 77 10.04 5.95 -5.49
CA ASN A 77 9.34 5.20 -4.45
C ASN A 77 7.82 5.24 -4.64
N LEU A 78 7.27 6.40 -5.01
CA LEU A 78 5.83 6.53 -5.27
C LEU A 78 5.36 5.66 -6.43
N GLU A 79 6.18 5.49 -7.48
CA GLU A 79 5.89 4.58 -8.60
C GLU A 79 5.85 3.09 -8.19
N CYS A 80 6.50 2.74 -7.08
CA CYS A 80 6.47 1.38 -6.54
C CYS A 80 5.23 1.09 -5.66
N VAL A 81 4.39 2.08 -5.38
CA VAL A 81 3.20 1.91 -4.56
C VAL A 81 2.16 1.07 -5.28
N LEU A 82 1.82 -0.10 -4.73
CA LEU A 82 0.80 -1.00 -5.27
C LEU A 82 -0.62 -0.56 -4.86
N ASP A 83 -1.61 -0.90 -5.69
CA ASP A 83 -3.01 -0.74 -5.34
C ASP A 83 -3.50 -1.92 -4.51
N VAL A 84 -3.52 -1.76 -3.20
CA VAL A 84 -4.02 -2.77 -2.25
C VAL A 84 -5.45 -2.47 -1.77
N SER A 85 -6.21 -1.65 -2.50
CA SER A 85 -7.57 -1.25 -2.10
C SER A 85 -8.48 -2.44 -1.87
N HIS A 86 -8.38 -3.49 -2.70
CA HIS A 86 -9.18 -4.71 -2.56
C HIS A 86 -8.81 -5.48 -1.29
N THR A 87 -7.52 -5.73 -1.10
CA THR A 87 -6.97 -6.39 0.11
C THR A 87 -7.37 -5.62 1.36
N PHE A 88 -7.32 -4.29 1.30
CA PHE A 88 -7.72 -3.43 2.41
C PHE A 88 -9.21 -3.58 2.77
N GLU A 89 -10.12 -3.60 1.79
CA GLU A 89 -11.55 -3.84 2.05
C GLU A 89 -11.79 -5.22 2.67
N ARG A 90 -11.04 -6.25 2.26
CA ARG A 90 -11.12 -7.58 2.87
C ARG A 90 -10.63 -7.59 4.31
N ILE A 91 -9.54 -6.86 4.64
CA ILE A 91 -9.05 -6.67 6.01
C ILE A 91 -10.14 -6.02 6.88
N LYS A 92 -10.76 -4.96 6.38
CA LYS A 92 -11.84 -4.24 7.06
C LYS A 92 -13.06 -5.14 7.35
N ASN A 93 -13.36 -6.04 6.41
CA ASN A 93 -14.43 -7.02 6.53
C ASN A 93 -14.02 -8.25 7.37
N LYS A 94 -12.80 -8.32 7.88
CA LYS A 94 -12.23 -9.44 8.65
C LYS A 94 -12.21 -10.75 7.85
N GLU A 95 -11.98 -10.66 6.56
CA GLU A 95 -11.84 -11.82 5.70
C GLU A 95 -10.43 -12.40 5.82
N ILE A 96 -10.30 -13.70 5.53
CA ILE A 96 -9.00 -14.39 5.49
C ILE A 96 -8.30 -14.01 4.18
N LEU A 97 -7.08 -13.50 4.28
CA LEU A 97 -6.22 -13.17 3.15
C LEU A 97 -5.42 -14.39 2.72
N ASP A 98 -5.12 -14.46 1.44
CA ASP A 98 -4.19 -15.45 0.91
C ASP A 98 -2.74 -14.93 0.89
N GLU A 99 -1.80 -15.79 0.52
CA GLU A 99 -0.37 -15.45 0.51
C GLU A 99 -0.04 -14.36 -0.51
N ILE A 100 -0.79 -14.25 -1.61
CA ILE A 100 -0.58 -13.24 -2.64
C ILE A 100 -1.00 -11.87 -2.10
N GLU A 101 -2.15 -11.79 -1.46
CA GLU A 101 -2.64 -10.57 -0.82
C GLU A 101 -1.73 -10.10 0.30
N LEU A 102 -1.20 -11.03 1.11
CA LEU A 102 -0.23 -10.72 2.15
C LEU A 102 1.11 -10.26 1.58
N PHE A 103 1.54 -10.84 0.45
CA PHE A 103 2.71 -10.39 -0.29
C PHE A 103 2.53 -8.96 -0.83
N GLU A 104 1.42 -8.66 -1.47
CA GLU A 104 1.12 -7.33 -1.99
C GLU A 104 1.04 -6.29 -0.87
N LEU A 105 0.38 -6.64 0.22
CA LEU A 105 0.29 -5.78 1.41
C LEU A 105 1.67 -5.54 2.03
N LYS A 106 2.51 -6.58 2.17
CA LYS A 106 3.88 -6.43 2.67
C LYS A 106 4.69 -5.47 1.80
N ASN A 107 4.62 -5.62 0.48
CA ASN A 107 5.31 -4.72 -0.43
C ASN A 107 4.83 -3.28 -0.28
N TYR A 108 3.52 -3.09 -0.21
CA TYR A 108 2.92 -1.78 0.01
C TYR A 108 3.44 -1.13 1.29
N VAL A 109 3.35 -1.81 2.44
CA VAL A 109 3.77 -1.23 3.74
C VAL A 109 5.26 -0.94 3.79
N LEU A 110 6.11 -1.76 3.16
CA LEU A 110 7.56 -1.52 3.07
C LEU A 110 7.89 -0.28 2.23
N VAL A 111 7.16 -0.06 1.13
CA VAL A 111 7.33 1.13 0.27
C VAL A 111 6.87 2.38 1.02
N VAL A 112 5.70 2.34 1.68
CA VAL A 112 5.18 3.46 2.48
C VAL A 112 6.14 3.80 3.61
N ASP A 113 6.67 2.81 4.33
CA ASP A 113 7.66 3.02 5.38
C ASP A 113 8.95 3.65 4.84
N SER A 114 9.43 3.21 3.67
CA SER A 114 10.58 3.81 3.00
C SER A 114 10.35 5.28 2.66
N ILE A 115 9.16 5.63 2.15
CA ILE A 115 8.79 7.02 1.87
C ILE A 115 8.76 7.83 3.18
N ARG A 116 8.08 7.32 4.21
CA ARG A 116 8.00 7.93 5.52
C ARG A 116 9.38 8.29 6.07
N GLU A 117 10.29 7.31 6.11
CA GLU A 117 11.64 7.50 6.63
C GLU A 117 12.42 8.60 5.90
N LYS A 118 12.19 8.77 4.61
CA LYS A 118 12.83 9.81 3.81
C LYS A 118 12.28 11.21 4.06
N ILE A 119 10.94 11.33 4.27
CA ILE A 119 10.29 12.65 4.32
C ILE A 119 10.00 13.16 5.74
N LYS A 120 9.97 12.29 6.78
CA LYS A 120 9.56 12.64 8.15
C LYS A 120 10.33 13.79 8.80
N ASN A 121 11.56 14.06 8.36
CA ASN A 121 12.39 15.16 8.85
C ASN A 121 12.39 16.39 7.93
N HIS A 122 11.67 16.35 6.82
CA HIS A 122 11.67 17.36 5.78
C HIS A 122 10.31 18.01 5.59
N LEU A 123 9.24 17.33 5.94
CA LEU A 123 7.86 17.77 5.78
C LEU A 123 7.13 17.79 7.12
N THR A 124 6.07 18.60 7.20
CA THR A 124 5.17 18.61 8.35
C THR A 124 4.43 17.27 8.46
N GLU A 125 4.00 16.93 9.68
CA GLU A 125 3.38 15.63 10.02
C GLU A 125 2.19 15.26 9.13
N LYS A 126 1.43 16.26 8.66
CA LYS A 126 0.27 16.04 7.74
C LYS A 126 0.62 15.39 6.40
N PHE A 127 1.89 15.47 5.96
CA PHE A 127 2.36 14.83 4.72
C PHE A 127 3.10 13.53 4.98
N VAL A 128 3.32 13.20 6.23
CA VAL A 128 4.09 12.00 6.61
C VAL A 128 3.10 10.86 6.83
N PRO A 129 3.21 9.74 6.10
CA PRO A 129 2.38 8.57 6.35
C PRO A 129 2.48 8.11 7.80
N PRO A 130 1.45 7.44 8.35
CA PRO A 130 1.50 6.90 9.69
C PRO A 130 2.61 5.85 9.82
N GLU A 131 3.01 5.56 11.05
CA GLU A 131 3.97 4.50 11.34
C GLU A 131 3.30 3.13 11.20
N LEU A 132 3.92 2.25 10.38
CA LEU A 132 3.40 0.91 10.07
C LEU A 132 4.27 -0.21 10.68
N THR A 133 5.11 0.09 11.68
CA THR A 133 6.07 -0.86 12.27
C THR A 133 5.39 -2.15 12.73
N ASP A 134 4.27 -2.07 13.45
CA ASP A 134 3.55 -3.26 13.93
C ASP A 134 3.03 -4.14 12.80
N VAL A 135 2.60 -3.51 11.68
CA VAL A 135 2.12 -4.23 10.48
C VAL A 135 3.31 -4.88 9.77
N ILE A 136 4.44 -4.18 9.69
CA ILE A 136 5.67 -4.72 9.09
C ILE A 136 6.16 -5.91 9.90
N ASP A 137 6.26 -5.79 11.22
CA ASP A 137 6.71 -6.88 12.11
C ASP A 137 5.79 -8.11 12.03
N LEU A 138 4.49 -7.89 11.82
CA LEU A 138 3.55 -8.98 11.60
C LEU A 138 3.78 -9.69 10.26
N LEU A 139 4.08 -8.96 9.17
CA LEU A 139 4.26 -9.50 7.82
C LEU A 139 5.71 -9.92 7.52
N ASP A 140 6.66 -9.47 8.32
CA ASP A 140 8.10 -9.73 8.18
C ASP A 140 8.75 -10.11 9.52
N PRO A 141 8.32 -11.22 10.15
CA PRO A 141 8.75 -11.60 11.49
C PRO A 141 10.26 -11.87 11.60
N GLU A 142 10.94 -12.07 10.49
CA GLU A 142 12.40 -12.25 10.41
C GLU A 142 13.16 -10.94 10.18
N GLY A 143 12.44 -9.83 9.93
CA GLY A 143 13.02 -8.49 9.73
C GLY A 143 13.90 -8.35 8.49
N LEU A 144 13.70 -9.19 7.48
CA LEU A 144 14.52 -9.21 6.26
C LEU A 144 14.27 -8.03 5.34
N ARG A 145 13.13 -7.36 5.47
CA ARG A 145 12.66 -6.24 4.62
C ARG A 145 12.75 -6.52 3.12
N MET A 146 12.56 -7.79 2.75
CA MET A 146 12.56 -8.22 1.36
C MET A 146 11.14 -8.23 0.79
N PRO A 147 10.97 -7.89 -0.49
CA PRO A 147 9.67 -7.93 -1.17
C PRO A 147 9.28 -9.38 -1.51
N THR A 148 9.22 -10.23 -0.49
CA THR A 148 8.81 -11.64 -0.57
C THR A 148 7.93 -11.95 0.63
N PHE A 149 6.94 -12.79 0.43
CA PHE A 149 6.12 -13.33 1.50
C PHE A 149 5.97 -14.84 1.33
N TYR A 150 6.11 -15.54 2.39
CA TYR A 150 5.78 -16.96 2.57
C TYR A 150 5.45 -17.16 4.05
N ILE A 151 4.81 -18.25 4.39
CA ILE A 151 4.53 -18.54 5.79
C ILE A 151 5.84 -18.95 6.46
N TYR A 152 6.40 -18.00 7.21
CA TYR A 152 7.71 -18.16 7.87
C TYR A 152 7.66 -19.18 9.00
N ASP A 153 8.76 -19.90 9.21
CA ASP A 153 8.92 -20.79 10.37
C ASP A 153 8.84 -20.03 11.71
N ALA A 154 9.10 -18.70 11.68
CA ALA A 154 8.98 -17.81 12.83
C ALA A 154 7.55 -17.67 13.37
N TYR A 155 6.52 -17.89 12.55
CA TYR A 155 5.12 -17.81 13.00
C TYR A 155 4.72 -18.96 13.94
N SER A 156 5.31 -20.15 13.77
CA SER A 156 4.94 -21.33 14.57
C SER A 156 6.12 -22.27 14.76
N LYS A 157 6.41 -22.60 16.03
CA LYS A 157 7.42 -23.62 16.36
C LYS A 157 7.04 -24.99 15.82
N GLU A 158 5.75 -25.32 15.84
CA GLU A 158 5.23 -26.58 15.34
C GLU A 158 5.45 -26.69 13.83
N LEU A 159 5.22 -25.62 13.06
CA LEU A 159 5.50 -25.54 11.63
C LEU A 159 6.98 -25.78 11.34
N ALA A 160 7.87 -25.11 12.09
CA ALA A 160 9.31 -25.27 11.95
C ALA A 160 9.76 -26.72 12.22
N GLU A 161 9.21 -27.38 13.26
CA GLU A 161 9.50 -28.78 13.57
C GLU A 161 9.01 -29.74 12.49
N ILE A 162 7.78 -29.56 11.98
CA ILE A 162 7.22 -30.38 10.90
C ILE A 162 8.07 -30.25 9.63
N ARG A 163 8.41 -29.05 9.23
CA ARG A 163 9.25 -28.79 8.05
C ARG A 163 10.65 -29.37 8.21
N LYS A 164 11.22 -29.28 9.42
CA LYS A 164 12.51 -29.91 9.73
C LYS A 164 12.43 -31.43 9.60
N LYS A 165 11.43 -32.06 10.22
CA LYS A 165 11.23 -33.50 10.16
C LYS A 165 11.00 -33.99 8.72
N LYS A 166 10.19 -33.28 7.96
CA LYS A 166 9.94 -33.55 6.54
C LYS A 166 11.22 -33.51 5.70
N ARG A 167 12.08 -32.49 5.94
CA ARG A 167 13.40 -32.38 5.28
C ARG A 167 14.35 -33.53 5.65
N GLU A 168 14.33 -34.01 6.89
CA GLU A 168 15.14 -35.14 7.35
C GLU A 168 14.69 -36.42 6.72
N LEU A 169 13.37 -36.68 6.64
CA LEU A 169 12.80 -37.88 5.98
C LEU A 169 13.12 -37.90 4.49
N LEU A 170 13.02 -36.79 3.79
CA LEU A 170 13.34 -36.70 2.37
C LEU A 170 14.83 -36.94 2.04
N LYS A 171 15.71 -36.85 3.03
CA LYS A 171 17.14 -37.15 2.89
C LYS A 171 17.49 -38.60 3.25
N SER A 172 16.58 -39.35 3.86
CA SER A 172 16.80 -40.73 4.26
C SER A 172 16.56 -41.69 3.08
N GLU A 173 17.39 -42.73 2.95
CA GLU A 173 17.23 -43.73 1.90
C GLU A 173 15.98 -44.61 2.08
N ASN A 174 15.42 -44.66 3.30
CA ASN A 174 14.19 -45.38 3.63
C ASN A 174 13.03 -44.39 3.83
N THR A 175 12.59 -43.77 2.77
CA THR A 175 11.51 -42.81 2.82
C THR A 175 10.16 -43.50 2.91
N CYS A 176 9.39 -43.23 3.99
CA CYS A 176 8.00 -43.68 4.10
C CYS A 176 7.08 -42.56 3.49
N GLU A 177 6.52 -42.86 2.31
CA GLU A 177 5.63 -41.92 1.60
C GLU A 177 4.41 -41.51 2.44
N ASP A 178 3.84 -42.47 3.20
CA ASP A 178 2.69 -42.22 4.07
C ASP A 178 3.02 -41.20 5.20
N GLU A 179 4.24 -41.29 5.75
CA GLU A 179 4.67 -40.33 6.80
C GLU A 179 4.88 -38.92 6.24
N ILE A 180 5.43 -38.81 5.04
CA ILE A 180 5.58 -37.55 4.35
C ILE A 180 4.21 -36.94 4.01
N LEU A 181 3.27 -37.73 3.55
CA LEU A 181 1.92 -37.31 3.26
C LEU A 181 1.22 -36.74 4.52
N ALA A 182 1.29 -37.51 5.62
CA ALA A 182 0.72 -37.09 6.90
C ALA A 182 1.33 -35.78 7.43
N LEU A 183 2.66 -35.59 7.27
CA LEU A 183 3.33 -34.33 7.64
C LEU A 183 2.92 -33.17 6.73
N THR A 184 2.72 -33.43 5.43
CA THR A 184 2.28 -32.41 4.46
C THR A 184 0.85 -31.95 4.76
N GLU A 185 -0.06 -32.84 5.13
CA GLU A 185 -1.40 -32.49 5.56
C GLU A 185 -1.40 -31.63 6.83
N LYS A 186 -0.58 -32.00 7.82
CA LYS A 186 -0.41 -31.21 9.05
C LYS A 186 0.19 -29.84 8.77
N GLU A 187 1.21 -29.75 7.93
CA GLU A 187 1.82 -28.51 7.50
C GLU A 187 0.74 -27.58 6.91
N SER A 188 -0.05 -28.07 5.95
CA SER A 188 -1.12 -27.30 5.31
C SER A 188 -2.21 -26.84 6.29
N GLN A 189 -2.54 -27.65 7.31
CA GLN A 189 -3.50 -27.23 8.34
C GLN A 189 -2.95 -26.09 9.19
N ILE A 190 -1.69 -26.16 9.61
CA ILE A 190 -1.04 -25.12 10.41
C ILE A 190 -0.88 -23.82 9.59
N GLU A 191 -0.50 -23.93 8.33
CA GLU A 191 -0.41 -22.79 7.43
C GLU A 191 -1.74 -22.04 7.31
N LYS A 192 -2.85 -22.75 7.17
CA LYS A 192 -4.19 -22.13 7.18
C LYS A 192 -4.50 -21.40 8.48
N MET A 193 -4.18 -22.02 9.62
CA MET A 193 -4.38 -21.37 10.92
C MET A 193 -3.53 -20.11 11.07
N ILE A 194 -2.31 -20.11 10.56
CA ILE A 194 -1.43 -18.93 10.56
C ILE A 194 -2.01 -17.82 9.67
N LEU A 195 -2.50 -18.13 8.47
CA LEU A 195 -3.15 -17.15 7.59
C LEU A 195 -4.39 -16.53 8.25
N GLU A 196 -5.21 -17.33 8.94
CA GLU A 196 -6.36 -16.86 9.72
C GLU A 196 -5.92 -15.91 10.85
N GLU A 197 -4.89 -16.28 11.61
CA GLU A 197 -4.36 -15.45 12.70
C GLU A 197 -3.80 -14.13 12.19
N ILE A 198 -2.97 -14.15 11.13
CA ILE A 198 -2.40 -12.94 10.53
C ILE A 198 -3.53 -12.03 10.04
N SER A 199 -4.51 -12.57 9.32
CA SER A 199 -5.65 -11.82 8.80
C SER A 199 -6.47 -11.17 9.92
N GLN A 200 -6.72 -11.91 11.01
CA GLN A 200 -7.41 -11.38 12.17
C GLN A 200 -6.61 -10.26 12.86
N ARG A 201 -5.30 -10.41 13.00
CA ARG A 201 -4.43 -9.38 13.58
C ARG A 201 -4.38 -8.15 12.69
N LEU A 202 -4.27 -8.28 11.37
CA LEU A 202 -4.31 -7.18 10.42
C LEU A 202 -5.60 -6.37 10.53
N SER A 203 -6.74 -7.01 10.81
CA SER A 203 -8.01 -6.30 10.97
C SER A 203 -8.01 -5.29 12.13
N ASN A 204 -7.13 -5.46 13.13
CA ASN A 204 -6.96 -4.50 14.22
C ASN A 204 -6.20 -3.23 13.77
N TYR A 205 -5.42 -3.33 12.70
CA TYR A 205 -4.62 -2.23 12.14
C TYR A 205 -5.29 -1.55 10.94
N HIS A 206 -6.52 -1.92 10.59
CA HIS A 206 -7.19 -1.41 9.39
C HIS A 206 -7.25 0.12 9.33
N HIS A 207 -7.42 0.81 10.46
CA HIS A 207 -7.47 2.27 10.52
C HIS A 207 -6.12 2.90 10.18
N ILE A 208 -5.00 2.37 10.69
CA ILE A 208 -3.65 2.88 10.42
C ILE A 208 -3.28 2.65 8.96
N ILE A 209 -3.61 1.47 8.41
CA ILE A 209 -3.38 1.17 6.99
C ILE A 209 -4.22 2.11 6.12
N SER A 210 -5.47 2.41 6.52
CA SER A 210 -6.34 3.35 5.80
C SER A 210 -5.80 4.77 5.76
N GLU A 211 -5.14 5.23 6.81
CA GLU A 211 -4.52 6.55 6.87
C GLU A 211 -3.26 6.65 5.99
N SER A 212 -2.67 5.52 5.60
CA SER A 212 -1.50 5.47 4.71
C SER A 212 -1.86 5.48 3.21
N ILE A 213 -3.14 5.30 2.88
CA ILE A 213 -3.69 5.30 1.52
C ILE A 213 -4.11 6.72 1.11
#